data_839043956c8e94f51b637c5cd898e85c
#
_entry.id   839043956c8e94f51b637c5cd898e85c
#
_cell.length_a   1.000
_cell.length_b   1.000
_cell.length_c   1.000
_cell.angle_alpha   90.00
_cell.angle_beta   90.00
_cell.angle_gamma   90.00
#
_symmetry.space_group_name_H-M   'P 1'
#
loop_
_entity.id
_entity.type
_entity.pdbx_description
1 polymer ?
#
loop_
_entity_poly.entity_id
_entity_poly.type
_entity_poly.pdbx_seq_one_letter_code
_entity_poly.pdbx_strand_id
1 'polypeptide(L)'
;LHVTVLVICWKETSRLASQIRRLYGANRRAEKPFWLCLTEFAVGSLIYKECFRMNDGFSSYLMDTTQESYLDLFPSDAIVYLTPDSENVLEDIDPNKVYILGGLVDESIHKKLTLQRAREQSLQTARLPIREYMVKSLSSKNYHSETLAINQVFDVLSKYYETRSWPAALKAGVSSGKGYMLPDAVK
;
A
#
# COMPACT_ATOMS: atom_id res chain seq x y z
N LEU A 1 1.62 -23.47 -2.90
CA LEU A 1 0.77 -22.31 -2.68
C LEU A 1 1.64 -21.06 -2.79
N HIS A 2 1.53 -20.38 -3.95
CA HIS A 2 2.22 -19.10 -4.11
C HIS A 2 1.39 -18.01 -3.43
N VAL A 3 1.91 -17.46 -2.34
CA VAL A 3 1.32 -16.32 -1.65
C VAL A 3 2.07 -15.07 -2.08
N THR A 4 1.37 -14.08 -2.57
CA THR A 4 1.96 -12.80 -2.95
C THR A 4 2.51 -12.08 -1.72
N VAL A 5 3.77 -11.68 -1.78
CA VAL A 5 4.42 -10.96 -0.69
C VAL A 5 4.13 -9.47 -0.79
N LEU A 6 3.68 -8.91 0.32
CA LEU A 6 3.42 -7.49 0.45
C LEU A 6 4.35 -6.92 1.52
N VAL A 7 5.19 -5.99 1.14
CA VAL A 7 6.16 -5.35 2.03
C VAL A 7 5.67 -3.99 2.45
N ILE A 8 5.71 -3.72 3.74
CA ILE A 8 5.41 -2.41 4.32
C ILE A 8 6.73 -1.73 4.64
N CYS A 9 6.99 -0.62 3.93
CA CYS A 9 8.16 0.24 4.14
C CYS A 9 7.67 1.61 4.60
N TRP A 10 8.35 2.23 5.58
CA TRP A 10 7.79 3.41 6.25
C TRP A 10 8.86 4.42 6.68
N LYS A 11 8.41 5.65 6.98
CA LYS A 11 9.27 6.72 7.50
C LYS A 11 8.66 7.58 8.62
N GLU A 12 7.40 7.39 9.01
CA GLU A 12 6.77 8.13 10.12
C GLU A 12 5.80 7.28 10.96
N THR A 13 5.47 7.72 12.20
CA THR A 13 5.35 6.80 13.32
C THR A 13 3.97 6.50 13.89
N SER A 14 3.12 7.48 14.23
CA SER A 14 1.94 7.15 15.02
C SER A 14 0.73 6.73 14.18
N ARG A 15 0.52 7.38 13.05
CA ARG A 15 -0.56 7.01 12.13
C ARG A 15 -0.32 5.67 11.47
N LEU A 16 0.95 5.33 11.28
CA LEU A 16 1.33 4.10 10.63
C LEU A 16 1.02 2.87 11.48
N ALA A 17 1.23 2.92 12.78
CA ALA A 17 0.90 1.81 13.68
C ALA A 17 -0.60 1.46 13.60
N SER A 18 -1.47 2.46 13.55
CA SER A 18 -2.91 2.28 13.35
C SER A 18 -3.24 1.70 11.97
N GLN A 19 -2.56 2.18 10.93
CA GLN A 19 -2.74 1.66 9.56
C GLN A 19 -2.29 0.20 9.47
N ILE A 20 -1.17 -0.17 10.09
CA ILE A 20 -0.68 -1.56 10.15
C ILE A 20 -1.73 -2.45 10.82
N ARG A 21 -2.32 -2.02 11.92
CA ARG A 21 -3.36 -2.78 12.62
C ARG A 21 -4.57 -3.05 11.71
N ARG A 22 -5.05 -2.02 11.02
CA ARG A 22 -6.19 -2.15 10.10
C ARG A 22 -5.88 -3.08 8.94
N LEU A 23 -4.70 -2.91 8.35
CA LEU A 23 -4.21 -3.74 7.25
C LEU A 23 -4.10 -5.20 7.67
N TYR A 24 -3.50 -5.45 8.82
CA TYR A 24 -3.36 -6.81 9.36
C TYR A 24 -4.72 -7.45 9.60
N GLY A 25 -5.66 -6.74 10.22
CA GLY A 25 -7.01 -7.25 10.46
C GLY A 25 -7.75 -7.56 9.16
N ALA A 26 -7.65 -6.69 8.16
CA ALA A 26 -8.23 -6.91 6.85
C ALA A 26 -7.62 -8.14 6.14
N ASN A 27 -6.30 -8.30 6.23
CA ASN A 27 -5.62 -9.45 5.64
C ASN A 27 -6.04 -10.78 6.28
N ARG A 28 -6.24 -10.80 7.59
CA ARG A 28 -6.72 -11.99 8.29
C ARG A 28 -8.11 -12.42 7.85
N ARG A 29 -8.96 -11.48 7.49
CA ARG A 29 -10.33 -11.74 7.04
C ARG A 29 -10.43 -12.02 5.55
N ALA A 30 -9.35 -11.78 4.79
CA ALA A 30 -9.36 -11.96 3.34
C ALA A 30 -9.43 -13.44 2.95
N GLU A 31 -10.16 -13.74 1.89
CA GLU A 31 -10.20 -15.08 1.32
C GLU A 31 -8.87 -15.54 0.75
N LYS A 32 -8.12 -14.59 0.18
CA LYS A 32 -6.78 -14.80 -0.38
C LYS A 32 -5.79 -13.85 0.30
N PRO A 33 -5.30 -14.20 1.50
CA PRO A 33 -4.41 -13.31 2.23
C PRO A 33 -3.05 -13.19 1.54
N PHE A 34 -2.43 -12.02 1.71
CA PHE A 34 -1.04 -11.77 1.34
C PHE A 34 -0.11 -12.23 2.45
N TRP A 35 1.14 -12.51 2.09
CA TRP A 35 2.21 -12.64 3.07
C TRP A 35 2.75 -11.25 3.40
N LEU A 36 2.56 -10.81 4.62
CA LEU A 36 2.96 -9.48 5.07
C LEU A 36 4.39 -9.50 5.62
N CYS A 37 5.18 -8.54 5.23
CA CYS A 37 6.53 -8.32 5.73
C CYS A 37 6.74 -6.84 6.06
N LEU A 38 7.04 -6.56 7.33
CA LEU A 38 7.35 -5.22 7.81
C LEU A 38 8.87 -5.08 7.86
N THR A 39 9.42 -4.28 6.95
CA THR A 39 10.86 -4.08 6.80
C THR A 39 11.34 -2.82 7.50
N GLU A 40 12.65 -2.71 7.72
CA GLU A 40 13.28 -1.60 8.44
C GLU A 40 12.67 -1.37 9.83
N PHE A 41 12.20 -2.45 10.44
CA PHE A 41 11.52 -2.44 11.73
C PHE A 41 12.53 -2.73 12.85
N ALA A 42 13.26 -1.69 13.25
CA ALA A 42 14.32 -1.81 14.26
C ALA A 42 13.75 -1.89 15.67
N VAL A 43 14.23 -2.85 16.46
CA VAL A 43 13.87 -2.99 17.87
C VAL A 43 14.23 -1.69 18.61
N GLY A 44 13.29 -1.17 19.40
CA GLY A 44 13.46 0.07 20.14
C GLY A 44 13.25 1.35 19.34
N SER A 45 12.99 1.26 18.05
CA SER A 45 12.60 2.42 17.23
C SER A 45 11.22 2.97 17.64
N LEU A 46 10.92 4.18 17.21
CA LEU A 46 9.64 4.79 17.53
C LEU A 46 8.45 3.99 16.99
N ILE A 47 8.54 3.48 15.77
CA ILE A 47 7.49 2.63 15.19
C ILE A 47 7.34 1.31 15.95
N TYR A 48 8.44 0.71 16.36
CA TYR A 48 8.43 -0.49 17.18
C TYR A 48 7.64 -0.25 18.48
N LYS A 49 7.97 0.82 19.19
CA LYS A 49 7.27 1.19 20.43
C LYS A 49 5.80 1.48 20.19
N GLU A 50 5.46 2.22 19.14
CA GLU A 50 4.09 2.57 18.80
C GLU A 50 3.25 1.35 18.41
N CYS A 51 3.79 0.41 17.65
CA CYS A 51 3.09 -0.82 17.30
C CYS A 51 2.75 -1.66 18.52
N PHE A 52 3.69 -1.80 19.44
CA PHE A 52 3.45 -2.55 20.69
C PHE A 52 2.51 -1.81 21.63
N ARG A 53 2.58 -0.48 21.69
CA ARG A 53 1.71 0.34 22.52
C ARG A 53 0.27 0.36 22.05
N MET A 54 0.06 0.54 20.74
CA MET A 54 -1.27 0.76 20.15
C MET A 54 -1.98 -0.52 19.73
N ASN A 55 -1.23 -1.59 19.46
CA ASN A 55 -1.79 -2.81 18.88
C ASN A 55 -1.71 -3.95 19.89
N ASP A 56 -2.82 -4.23 20.56
CA ASP A 56 -2.91 -5.36 21.47
C ASP A 56 -2.57 -6.67 20.76
N GLY A 57 -1.68 -7.46 21.35
CA GLY A 57 -1.28 -8.73 20.78
C GLY A 57 -0.39 -8.61 19.53
N PHE A 58 0.26 -7.48 19.31
CA PHE A 58 1.13 -7.26 18.15
C PHE A 58 2.21 -8.34 18.03
N SER A 59 2.77 -8.81 19.15
CA SER A 59 3.78 -9.88 19.17
C SER A 59 3.27 -11.21 18.59
N SER A 60 1.95 -11.40 18.54
CA SER A 60 1.30 -12.60 18.01
C SER A 60 0.84 -12.45 16.56
N TYR A 61 1.12 -11.32 15.93
CA TYR A 61 0.73 -11.10 14.52
C TYR A 61 1.45 -12.07 13.59
N LEU A 62 0.70 -12.68 12.70
CA LEU A 62 1.21 -13.61 11.69
C LEU A 62 1.74 -12.82 10.50
N MET A 63 2.85 -12.14 10.70
CA MET A 63 3.58 -11.43 9.66
C MET A 63 5.07 -11.39 10.00
N ASP A 64 5.91 -11.27 8.99
CA ASP A 64 7.34 -11.13 9.19
C ASP A 64 7.70 -9.69 9.56
N THR A 65 8.63 -9.54 10.49
CA THR A 65 9.25 -8.25 10.82
C THR A 65 10.77 -8.40 10.74
N THR A 66 11.45 -7.40 10.21
CA THR A 66 12.90 -7.42 10.06
C THR A 66 13.48 -6.01 10.10
N GLN A 67 14.72 -5.89 10.58
CA GLN A 67 15.47 -4.64 10.51
C GLN A 67 16.04 -4.37 9.11
N GLU A 68 16.13 -5.40 8.28
CA GLU A 68 16.68 -5.30 6.94
C GLU A 68 15.76 -4.51 6.00
N SER A 69 16.35 -3.89 5.00
CA SER A 69 15.62 -3.27 3.90
C SER A 69 15.10 -4.33 2.94
N TYR A 70 13.96 -4.04 2.29
CA TYR A 70 13.45 -4.92 1.23
C TYR A 70 14.44 -5.08 0.08
N LEU A 71 15.33 -4.11 -0.13
CA LEU A 71 16.38 -4.18 -1.14
C LEU A 71 17.42 -5.28 -0.85
N ASP A 72 17.62 -5.59 0.43
CA ASP A 72 18.53 -6.65 0.85
C ASP A 72 17.87 -8.04 0.88
N LEU A 73 16.54 -8.07 0.99
CA LEU A 73 15.76 -9.31 1.13
C LEU A 73 15.34 -9.92 -0.21
N PHE A 74 15.11 -9.09 -1.22
CA PHE A 74 14.53 -9.53 -2.48
C PHE A 74 15.37 -9.05 -3.66
N PRO A 75 15.44 -9.85 -4.75
CA PRO A 75 16.13 -9.40 -5.96
C PRO A 75 15.36 -8.24 -6.60
N SER A 76 16.08 -7.27 -7.16
CA SER A 76 15.49 -6.05 -7.71
C SER A 76 14.46 -6.29 -8.83
N ASP A 77 14.66 -7.34 -9.62
CA ASP A 77 13.74 -7.72 -10.69
C ASP A 77 12.40 -8.32 -10.20
N ALA A 78 12.35 -8.74 -8.93
CA ALA A 78 11.11 -9.22 -8.30
C ALA A 78 10.30 -8.10 -7.62
N ILE A 79 10.89 -6.92 -7.44
CA ILE A 79 10.27 -5.83 -6.68
C ILE A 79 9.44 -4.94 -7.58
N VAL A 80 8.20 -4.65 -7.15
CA VAL A 80 7.35 -3.62 -7.73
C VAL A 80 7.05 -2.59 -6.64
N TYR A 81 7.57 -1.38 -6.80
CA TYR A 81 7.33 -0.29 -5.86
C TYR A 81 6.06 0.47 -6.24
N LEU A 82 5.08 0.47 -5.35
CA LEU A 82 3.80 1.13 -5.59
C LEU A 82 3.87 2.60 -5.18
N THR A 83 3.61 3.47 -6.14
CA THR A 83 3.58 4.92 -5.94
C THR A 83 2.60 5.58 -6.91
N PRO A 84 1.80 6.57 -6.47
CA PRO A 84 0.90 7.28 -7.36
C PRO A 84 1.62 8.12 -8.42
N ASP A 85 2.91 8.35 -8.27
CA ASP A 85 3.74 9.14 -9.18
C ASP A 85 4.32 8.32 -10.35
N SER A 86 4.11 7.01 -10.37
CA SER A 86 4.57 6.15 -11.47
C SER A 86 3.79 6.42 -12.75
N GLU A 87 4.48 6.38 -13.88
CA GLU A 87 3.87 6.39 -15.21
C GLU A 87 3.26 5.04 -15.60
N ASN A 88 3.68 3.98 -14.90
CA ASN A 88 3.24 2.61 -15.16
C ASN A 88 1.98 2.29 -14.37
N VAL A 89 0.95 1.81 -15.05
CA VAL A 89 -0.29 1.36 -14.42
C VAL A 89 -0.14 -0.08 -13.95
N LEU A 90 -0.60 -0.36 -12.73
CA LEU A 90 -0.70 -1.73 -12.26
C LEU A 90 -1.88 -2.40 -12.95
N GLU A 91 -1.62 -3.31 -13.88
CA GLU A 91 -2.66 -3.98 -14.65
C GLU A 91 -3.14 -5.25 -13.95
N ASP A 92 -2.25 -5.98 -13.32
CA ASP A 92 -2.54 -7.23 -12.62
C ASP A 92 -1.55 -7.45 -11.47
N ILE A 93 -1.89 -8.35 -10.57
CA ILE A 93 -1.00 -8.78 -9.48
C ILE A 93 -0.34 -10.09 -9.88
N ASP A 94 0.99 -10.04 -9.99
CA ASP A 94 1.83 -11.19 -10.27
C ASP A 94 2.25 -11.85 -8.95
N PRO A 95 1.90 -13.12 -8.70
CA PRO A 95 2.27 -13.80 -7.46
C PRO A 95 3.78 -14.04 -7.30
N ASN A 96 4.56 -13.88 -8.37
CA ASN A 96 6.02 -13.98 -8.33
C ASN A 96 6.72 -12.66 -8.02
N LYS A 97 5.97 -11.59 -7.85
CA LYS A 97 6.50 -10.26 -7.51
C LYS A 97 6.29 -9.93 -6.04
N VAL A 98 7.11 -9.01 -5.58
CA VAL A 98 7.03 -8.44 -4.22
C VAL A 98 6.56 -6.99 -4.36
N TYR A 99 5.43 -6.67 -3.77
CA TYR A 99 4.84 -5.34 -3.86
C TYR A 99 5.19 -4.53 -2.62
N ILE A 100 5.74 -3.34 -2.83
CA ILE A 100 6.17 -2.47 -1.75
C ILE A 100 5.12 -1.38 -1.53
N LEU A 101 4.57 -1.35 -0.32
CA LEU A 101 3.73 -0.26 0.14
C LEU A 101 4.60 0.72 0.93
N GLY A 102 4.82 1.90 0.40
CA GLY A 102 5.51 2.96 1.11
C GLY A 102 4.56 3.69 2.05
N GLY A 103 4.83 3.64 3.34
CA GLY A 103 4.10 4.45 4.32
C GLY A 103 4.56 5.90 4.25
N LEU A 104 3.89 6.71 3.44
CA LEU A 104 4.14 8.15 3.34
C LEU A 104 3.06 8.90 4.11
N VAL A 105 3.46 9.67 5.10
CA VAL A 105 2.54 10.53 5.86
C VAL A 105 2.66 11.98 5.41
N ASP A 106 3.82 12.41 4.92
CA ASP A 106 4.01 13.76 4.39
C ASP A 106 4.17 13.73 2.88
N GLU A 107 3.12 14.23 2.20
CA GLU A 107 2.88 14.05 0.77
C GLU A 107 3.81 14.88 -0.14
N SER A 108 4.38 15.98 0.34
CA SER A 108 4.98 16.96 -0.57
C SER A 108 6.47 16.75 -0.86
N ILE A 109 7.25 16.32 0.13
CA ILE A 109 8.71 16.20 0.01
C ILE A 109 9.13 14.75 -0.28
N HIS A 110 8.43 13.78 0.28
CA HIS A 110 8.82 12.37 0.22
C HIS A 110 8.41 11.65 -1.06
N LYS A 111 7.39 12.12 -1.79
CA LYS A 111 6.95 11.54 -3.07
C LYS A 111 8.07 11.48 -4.09
N LYS A 112 8.74 12.61 -4.32
CA LYS A 112 9.84 12.70 -5.29
C LYS A 112 11.05 11.86 -4.87
N LEU A 113 11.36 11.81 -3.57
CA LEU A 113 12.46 11.01 -3.05
C LEU A 113 12.22 9.51 -3.21
N THR A 114 10.99 9.06 -3.03
CA THR A 114 10.61 7.65 -3.18
C THR A 114 10.76 7.19 -4.63
N LEU A 115 10.21 7.96 -5.57
CA LEU A 115 10.32 7.66 -7.00
C LEU A 115 11.78 7.74 -7.47
N GLN A 116 12.53 8.72 -7.01
CA GLN A 116 13.95 8.88 -7.33
C GLN A 116 14.75 7.68 -6.83
N ARG A 117 14.53 7.22 -5.60
CA ARG A 117 15.20 6.02 -5.07
C ARG A 117 14.89 4.77 -5.88
N ALA A 118 13.63 4.60 -6.27
CA ALA A 118 13.23 3.47 -7.12
C ALA A 118 13.96 3.52 -8.48
N ARG A 119 14.08 4.70 -9.08
CA ARG A 119 14.82 4.90 -10.32
C ARG A 119 16.31 4.62 -10.16
N GLU A 120 16.93 5.13 -9.10
CA GLU A 120 18.35 4.91 -8.79
C GLU A 120 18.66 3.43 -8.56
N GLN A 121 17.73 2.67 -7.99
CA GLN A 121 17.86 1.23 -7.76
C GLN A 121 17.36 0.38 -8.94
N SER A 122 16.94 1.00 -10.03
CA SER A 122 16.39 0.31 -11.22
C SER A 122 15.19 -0.58 -10.87
N LEU A 123 14.38 -0.17 -9.92
CA LEU A 123 13.18 -0.89 -9.52
C LEU A 123 12.02 -0.60 -10.47
N GLN A 124 11.21 -1.61 -10.71
CA GLN A 124 9.92 -1.43 -11.35
C GLN A 124 8.99 -0.65 -10.41
N THR A 125 8.31 0.36 -10.94
CA THR A 125 7.26 1.10 -10.21
C THR A 125 5.91 0.89 -10.88
N ALA A 126 4.84 1.03 -10.11
CA ALA A 126 3.48 1.00 -10.63
C ALA A 126 2.55 1.86 -9.76
N ARG A 127 1.48 2.36 -10.36
CA ARG A 127 0.41 3.06 -9.66
C ARG A 127 -0.91 2.32 -9.79
N LEU A 128 -1.80 2.49 -8.84
CA LEU A 128 -3.16 1.98 -8.94
C LEU A 128 -3.89 2.66 -10.09
N PRO A 129 -4.77 1.94 -10.82
CA PRO A 129 -5.42 2.46 -12.03
C PRO A 129 -6.63 3.37 -11.72
N ILE A 130 -6.44 4.37 -10.87
CA ILE A 130 -7.52 5.29 -10.46
C ILE A 130 -8.03 6.06 -11.66
N ARG A 131 -7.12 6.67 -12.44
CA ARG A 131 -7.47 7.48 -13.62
C ARG A 131 -8.15 6.68 -14.72
N GLU A 132 -7.83 5.38 -14.82
CA GLU A 132 -8.33 4.50 -15.87
C GLU A 132 -9.77 4.04 -15.62
N TYR A 133 -10.21 3.99 -14.35
CA TYR A 133 -11.51 3.46 -13.97
C TYR A 133 -12.40 4.45 -13.22
N MET A 134 -11.87 5.53 -12.72
CA MET A 134 -12.61 6.51 -11.92
C MET A 134 -12.64 7.87 -12.59
N VAL A 135 -13.65 8.66 -12.28
CA VAL A 135 -13.80 10.05 -12.73
C VAL A 135 -13.72 11.00 -11.54
N LYS A 136 -13.29 12.22 -11.80
CA LYS A 136 -13.25 13.26 -10.77
C LYS A 136 -14.69 13.63 -10.37
N SER A 137 -14.95 13.57 -9.06
CA SER A 137 -16.24 14.02 -8.54
C SER A 137 -16.31 15.54 -8.49
N LEU A 138 -17.51 16.08 -8.70
CA LEU A 138 -17.77 17.48 -8.48
C LEU A 138 -17.88 17.72 -6.98
N SER A 139 -16.81 18.22 -6.36
CA SER A 139 -16.84 18.60 -4.97
C SER A 139 -16.70 20.12 -4.83
N SER A 140 -17.35 20.68 -3.78
CA SER A 140 -17.25 22.10 -3.48
C SER A 140 -15.83 22.58 -3.20
N LYS A 141 -14.94 21.68 -2.82
CA LYS A 141 -13.53 21.94 -2.52
C LYS A 141 -12.58 21.73 -3.69
N ASN A 142 -13.05 21.21 -4.80
CA ASN A 142 -12.24 20.87 -5.99
C ASN A 142 -10.95 20.09 -5.62
N TYR A 143 -11.06 19.21 -4.64
CA TYR A 143 -9.94 18.41 -4.13
C TYR A 143 -9.94 17.02 -4.76
N HIS A 144 -8.81 16.66 -5.36
CA HIS A 144 -8.60 15.35 -5.98
C HIS A 144 -7.22 14.83 -5.61
N SER A 145 -7.15 13.66 -5.01
CA SER A 145 -5.89 13.04 -4.62
C SER A 145 -5.90 11.54 -4.92
N GLU A 146 -4.84 11.08 -5.56
CA GLU A 146 -4.57 9.66 -5.79
C GLU A 146 -3.71 9.05 -4.68
N THR A 147 -3.30 9.85 -3.69
CA THR A 147 -2.51 9.38 -2.56
C THR A 147 -3.40 8.72 -1.53
N LEU A 148 -3.09 7.47 -1.21
CA LEU A 148 -3.83 6.64 -0.26
C LEU A 148 -2.94 6.25 0.91
N ALA A 149 -3.54 6.08 2.07
CA ALA A 149 -2.88 5.42 3.21
C ALA A 149 -2.59 3.95 2.87
N ILE A 150 -1.61 3.35 3.52
CA ILE A 150 -1.21 1.96 3.22
C ILE A 150 -2.36 0.97 3.39
N ASN A 151 -3.22 1.15 4.38
CA ASN A 151 -4.39 0.29 4.57
C ASN A 151 -5.41 0.45 3.46
N GLN A 152 -5.55 1.64 2.87
CA GLN A 152 -6.41 1.87 1.71
C GLN A 152 -5.83 1.22 0.45
N VAL A 153 -4.52 1.36 0.21
CA VAL A 153 -3.84 0.66 -0.88
C VAL A 153 -4.01 -0.86 -0.71
N PHE A 154 -3.84 -1.35 0.50
CA PHE A 154 -4.06 -2.76 0.81
C PHE A 154 -5.49 -3.19 0.47
N ASP A 155 -6.50 -2.42 0.85
CA ASP A 155 -7.90 -2.74 0.57
C ASP A 155 -8.17 -2.87 -0.94
N VAL A 156 -7.56 -1.99 -1.74
CA VAL A 156 -7.63 -2.08 -3.21
C VAL A 156 -6.98 -3.37 -3.71
N LEU A 157 -5.76 -3.65 -3.29
CA LEU A 157 -5.02 -4.83 -3.73
C LEU A 157 -5.70 -6.13 -3.32
N SER A 158 -6.18 -6.20 -2.08
CA SER A 158 -6.86 -7.37 -1.54
C SER A 158 -8.16 -7.66 -2.28
N LYS A 159 -8.96 -6.63 -2.53
CA LYS A 159 -10.21 -6.78 -3.29
C LYS A 159 -9.97 -7.15 -4.74
N TYR A 160 -8.96 -6.56 -5.37
CA TYR A 160 -8.57 -6.94 -6.72
C TYR A 160 -8.11 -8.40 -6.78
N TYR A 161 -7.27 -8.82 -5.83
CA TYR A 161 -6.75 -10.20 -5.79
C TYR A 161 -7.88 -11.24 -5.66
N GLU A 162 -8.92 -10.88 -4.93
CA GLU A 162 -10.11 -11.71 -4.73
C GLU A 162 -11.03 -11.70 -5.95
N THR A 163 -11.33 -10.53 -6.53
CA THR A 163 -12.38 -10.36 -7.56
C THR A 163 -11.87 -10.27 -8.98
N ARG A 164 -10.61 -9.90 -9.17
CA ARG A 164 -10.00 -9.53 -10.47
C ARG A 164 -10.72 -8.39 -11.17
N SER A 165 -11.39 -7.55 -10.40
CA SER A 165 -12.13 -6.38 -10.87
C SER A 165 -11.56 -5.09 -10.29
N TRP A 166 -10.96 -4.25 -11.12
CA TRP A 166 -10.46 -2.95 -10.67
C TRP A 166 -11.57 -2.00 -10.19
N PRO A 167 -12.74 -1.92 -10.86
CA PRO A 167 -13.82 -1.09 -10.31
C PRO A 167 -14.25 -1.50 -8.90
N ALA A 168 -14.41 -2.79 -8.63
CA ALA A 168 -14.74 -3.28 -7.30
C ALA A 168 -13.63 -3.00 -6.30
N ALA A 169 -12.37 -3.20 -6.71
CA ALA A 169 -11.20 -2.96 -5.89
C ALA A 169 -11.07 -1.48 -5.49
N LEU A 170 -11.18 -0.58 -6.45
CA LEU A 170 -11.07 0.86 -6.20
C LEU A 170 -12.21 1.37 -5.34
N LYS A 171 -13.42 0.85 -5.51
CA LYS A 171 -14.54 1.17 -4.63
C LYS A 171 -14.26 0.79 -3.17
N ALA A 172 -13.55 -0.31 -2.95
CA ALA A 172 -13.23 -0.78 -1.60
C ALA A 172 -12.19 0.09 -0.87
N GLY A 173 -11.24 0.70 -1.59
CA GLY A 173 -10.11 1.38 -0.98
C GLY A 173 -10.06 2.90 -1.21
N VAL A 174 -10.68 3.41 -2.26
CA VAL A 174 -10.67 4.85 -2.57
C VAL A 174 -11.94 5.49 -2.00
N SER A 175 -11.80 6.24 -0.91
CA SER A 175 -12.92 6.92 -0.26
C SER A 175 -13.38 8.13 -1.09
N SER A 176 -14.65 8.50 -0.93
CA SER A 176 -15.25 9.69 -1.58
C SER A 176 -14.50 10.99 -1.27
N GLY A 177 -13.87 11.07 -0.09
CA GLY A 177 -13.07 12.23 0.29
C GLY A 177 -11.82 12.47 -0.56
N LYS A 178 -11.41 11.50 -1.38
CA LYS A 178 -10.30 11.66 -2.32
C LYS A 178 -10.69 12.36 -3.63
N GLY A 179 -11.98 12.60 -3.84
CA GLY A 179 -12.48 13.35 -5.01
C GLY A 179 -12.63 12.50 -6.28
N TYR A 180 -12.67 11.19 -6.15
CA TYR A 180 -12.86 10.25 -7.25
C TYR A 180 -14.07 9.37 -7.01
N MET A 181 -14.75 9.00 -8.08
CA MET A 181 -15.91 8.11 -8.05
C MET A 181 -15.95 7.23 -9.29
N LEU A 182 -16.65 6.10 -9.20
CA LEU A 182 -16.90 5.26 -10.38
C LEU A 182 -17.93 5.93 -11.28
N PRO A 183 -17.80 5.81 -12.64
CA PRO A 183 -18.71 6.45 -13.57
C PRO A 183 -20.19 6.11 -13.35
N ASP A 184 -20.49 4.88 -12.92
CA ASP A 184 -21.87 4.43 -12.66
C ASP A 184 -22.54 5.13 -11.49
N ALA A 185 -21.77 5.76 -10.61
CA ALA A 185 -22.28 6.53 -9.47
C ALA A 185 -22.68 7.97 -9.84
N VAL A 186 -22.47 8.40 -11.08
CA VAL A 186 -22.75 9.76 -11.59
C VAL A 186 -24.20 9.91 -12.03
N LYS A 187 -25.02 8.92 -11.92
CA LYS A 187 -26.46 8.98 -12.30
C LYS A 187 -27.27 9.85 -11.36
#